data_3b215ebe85ef0e00a9c8705f8240cdf1
#
_entry.id   3b215ebe85ef0e00a9c8705f8240cdf1
#
_cell.length_a   1.000
_cell.length_b   1.000
_cell.length_c   1.000
_cell.angle_alpha   90.00
_cell.angle_beta   90.00
_cell.angle_gamma   90.00
#
_symmetry.space_group_name_H-M   'P 1'
#
loop_
_entity.id
_entity.type
_entity.pdbx_description
1 polymer ?
#
loop_
_entity_poly.entity_id
_entity_poly.type
_entity_poly.pdbx_seq_one_letter_code
_entity_poly.pdbx_strand_id
1 'polypeptide(L)'
;MESKLGLNFELVNRARASAAKIADDTQHFIDQHTTVTVERAVCRLLGIDGVNDMDVPLPNVVVDHLMANSLLPAGAAWCIGNAMVETGKDPQGVAEAVNSGELDLSKIPAHTDAEIRAAITPVVNATMDRINKNVAKRNAYLKEWGDKEGPYLYIIVATGNIYEDIIQAKAGAKQGADIIAVIRTTGQSLLDYVPYGATTEGFGGTYATQENCVA
;
A
#
# COMPACT_ATOMS: atom_id res chain seq x y z
N MET A 1 34.32 17.03 -9.89
CA MET A 1 33.24 17.11 -10.90
C MET A 1 32.60 18.47 -10.76
N GLU A 2 32.78 19.34 -11.77
CA GLU A 2 32.06 20.62 -11.80
C GLU A 2 30.58 20.34 -12.00
N SER A 3 29.75 20.92 -11.14
CA SER A 3 28.30 20.82 -11.25
C SER A 3 27.83 21.50 -12.54
N LYS A 4 27.07 20.80 -13.39
CA LYS A 4 26.41 21.36 -14.59
C LYS A 4 25.59 22.63 -14.31
N LEU A 5 25.17 22.80 -13.07
CA LEU A 5 24.33 23.92 -12.62
C LEU A 5 25.10 24.98 -11.83
N GLY A 6 26.43 24.90 -11.70
CA GLY A 6 27.25 25.84 -10.93
C GLY A 6 26.90 25.92 -9.45
N LEU A 7 26.31 24.86 -8.88
CA LEU A 7 25.87 24.85 -7.49
C LEU A 7 27.06 24.80 -6.53
N ASN A 8 27.02 25.64 -5.49
CA ASN A 8 27.93 25.54 -4.36
C ASN A 8 27.46 24.39 -3.42
N PHE A 9 28.13 23.24 -3.53
CA PHE A 9 27.76 22.04 -2.75
C PHE A 9 27.90 22.22 -1.24
N GLU A 10 28.78 23.09 -0.77
CA GLU A 10 28.92 23.39 0.66
C GLU A 10 27.65 24.09 1.18
N LEU A 11 27.12 25.07 0.44
CA LEU A 11 25.87 25.72 0.78
C LEU A 11 24.67 24.76 0.68
N VAL A 12 24.66 23.91 -0.35
CA VAL A 12 23.62 22.86 -0.49
C VAL A 12 23.64 21.90 0.70
N ASN A 13 24.81 21.43 1.11
CA ASN A 13 24.94 20.52 2.24
C ASN A 13 24.55 21.20 3.55
N ARG A 14 24.89 22.46 3.75
CA ARG A 14 24.44 23.24 4.91
C ARG A 14 22.93 23.38 4.95
N ALA A 15 22.32 23.70 3.82
CA ALA A 15 20.86 23.80 3.72
C ALA A 15 20.19 22.45 4.01
N ARG A 16 20.72 21.35 3.47
CA ARG A 16 20.24 20.00 3.75
C ARG A 16 20.37 19.63 5.23
N ALA A 17 21.48 19.91 5.86
CA ALA A 17 21.69 19.66 7.29
C ALA A 17 20.73 20.46 8.17
N SER A 18 20.41 21.71 7.80
CA SER A 18 19.41 22.51 8.50
C SER A 18 17.99 21.97 8.29
N ALA A 19 17.65 21.55 7.07
CA ALA A 19 16.36 20.95 6.76
C ALA A 19 16.18 19.60 7.47
N ALA A 20 17.25 18.78 7.56
CA ALA A 20 17.22 17.50 8.25
C ALA A 20 16.80 17.66 9.72
N LYS A 21 17.33 18.67 10.43
CA LYS A 21 16.92 18.94 11.81
C LYS A 21 15.41 19.15 11.97
N ILE A 22 14.82 19.96 11.08
CA ILE A 22 13.37 20.23 11.11
C ILE A 22 12.59 18.96 10.75
N ALA A 23 13.09 18.20 9.79
CA ALA A 23 12.48 16.93 9.37
C ALA A 23 12.51 15.89 10.49
N ASP A 24 13.64 15.79 11.23
CA ASP A 24 13.80 14.87 12.35
C ASP A 24 12.82 15.17 13.49
N ASP A 25 12.63 16.44 13.83
CA ASP A 25 11.66 16.87 14.85
C ASP A 25 10.21 16.52 14.41
N THR A 26 9.91 16.76 13.15
CA THR A 26 8.59 16.42 12.56
C THR A 26 8.39 14.90 12.52
N GLN A 27 9.42 14.13 12.13
CA GLN A 27 9.37 12.69 12.09
C GLN A 27 9.13 12.11 13.49
N HIS A 28 9.80 12.65 14.50
CA HIS A 28 9.58 12.22 15.88
C HIS A 28 8.12 12.43 16.35
N PHE A 29 7.49 13.53 15.94
CA PHE A 29 6.06 13.72 16.17
C PHE A 29 5.20 12.70 15.42
N ILE A 30 5.49 12.45 14.14
CA ILE A 30 4.77 11.48 13.30
C ILE A 30 4.87 10.07 13.90
N ASP A 31 6.05 9.68 14.37
CA ASP A 31 6.32 8.34 14.93
C ASP A 31 5.50 8.05 16.20
N GLN A 32 4.96 9.07 16.85
CA GLN A 32 4.09 8.96 18.03
C GLN A 32 2.61 8.85 17.67
N HIS A 33 2.26 8.97 16.39
CA HIS A 33 0.87 9.03 15.94
C HIS A 33 0.66 8.08 14.77
N THR A 34 -0.58 7.61 14.62
CA THR A 34 -0.99 6.84 13.46
C THR A 34 -2.01 7.59 12.62
N THR A 35 -2.26 7.10 11.41
CA THR A 35 -3.27 7.64 10.48
C THR A 35 -4.12 6.51 9.92
N VAL A 36 -5.27 6.87 9.39
CA VAL A 36 -6.16 5.93 8.69
C VAL A 36 -5.42 5.14 7.60
N THR A 37 -4.59 5.81 6.81
CA THR A 37 -3.81 5.15 5.73
C THR A 37 -2.80 4.15 6.26
N VAL A 38 -2.10 4.48 7.35
CA VAL A 38 -1.15 3.57 8.00
C VAL A 38 -1.88 2.33 8.52
N GLU A 39 -2.99 2.51 9.22
CA GLU A 39 -3.74 1.38 9.78
C GLU A 39 -4.38 0.49 8.69
N ARG A 40 -4.80 1.05 7.57
CA ARG A 40 -5.22 0.27 6.39
C ARG A 40 -4.07 -0.55 5.82
N ALA A 41 -2.86 0.00 5.76
CA ALA A 41 -1.67 -0.75 5.35
C ALA A 41 -1.33 -1.87 6.36
N VAL A 42 -1.50 -1.61 7.67
CA VAL A 42 -1.34 -2.63 8.72
C VAL A 42 -2.35 -3.78 8.54
N CYS A 43 -3.62 -3.48 8.26
CA CYS A 43 -4.62 -4.50 7.95
C CYS A 43 -4.18 -5.39 6.78
N ARG A 44 -3.61 -4.82 5.72
CA ARG A 44 -3.07 -5.60 4.59
C ARG A 44 -1.85 -6.42 4.96
N LEU A 45 -0.99 -5.89 5.82
CA LEU A 45 0.15 -6.65 6.35
C LEU A 45 -0.31 -7.86 7.17
N LEU A 46 -1.45 -7.74 7.85
CA LEU A 46 -2.12 -8.85 8.53
C LEU A 46 -2.86 -9.79 7.55
N GLY A 47 -2.81 -9.56 6.26
CA GLY A 47 -3.38 -10.43 5.24
C GLY A 47 -4.87 -10.19 4.95
N ILE A 48 -5.45 -9.11 5.46
CA ILE A 48 -6.84 -8.73 5.13
C ILE A 48 -6.88 -8.19 3.71
N ASP A 49 -7.75 -8.76 2.88
CA ASP A 49 -7.91 -8.42 1.47
C ASP A 49 -9.38 -8.50 1.05
N GLY A 50 -9.65 -8.14 -0.20
CA GLY A 50 -11.00 -8.15 -0.77
C GLY A 50 -11.84 -6.93 -0.44
N VAL A 51 -13.08 -7.00 -0.87
CA VAL A 51 -14.09 -5.93 -0.75
C VAL A 51 -15.39 -6.50 -0.19
N ASN A 52 -16.23 -5.63 0.34
CA ASN A 52 -17.61 -5.98 0.74
C ASN A 52 -18.58 -5.87 -0.46
N ASP A 53 -19.87 -6.12 -0.22
CA ASP A 53 -20.93 -6.06 -1.24
C ASP A 53 -21.12 -4.68 -1.90
N MET A 54 -20.51 -3.63 -1.34
CA MET A 54 -20.51 -2.27 -1.88
C MET A 54 -19.16 -1.90 -2.52
N ASP A 55 -18.31 -2.86 -2.82
CA ASP A 55 -16.94 -2.68 -3.35
C ASP A 55 -16.02 -1.85 -2.45
N VAL A 56 -16.34 -1.76 -1.14
CA VAL A 56 -15.46 -1.11 -0.16
C VAL A 56 -14.41 -2.10 0.31
N PRO A 57 -13.10 -1.77 0.25
CA PRO A 57 -12.05 -2.64 0.76
C PRO A 57 -12.24 -3.02 2.24
N LEU A 58 -12.11 -4.29 2.56
CA LEU A 58 -12.25 -4.75 3.96
C LEU A 58 -11.27 -4.08 4.93
N PRO A 59 -10.00 -3.78 4.56
CA PRO A 59 -9.14 -2.94 5.38
C PRO A 59 -9.75 -1.58 5.72
N ASN A 60 -10.48 -0.96 4.78
CA ASN A 60 -11.12 0.32 5.02
C ASN A 60 -12.29 0.16 6.01
N VAL A 61 -13.11 -0.89 5.84
CA VAL A 61 -14.22 -1.20 6.76
C VAL A 61 -13.71 -1.34 8.19
N VAL A 62 -12.64 -2.11 8.40
CA VAL A 62 -12.03 -2.30 9.73
C VAL A 62 -11.56 -0.98 10.30
N VAL A 63 -10.80 -0.19 9.53
CA VAL A 63 -10.22 1.06 10.03
C VAL A 63 -11.29 2.13 10.27
N ASP A 64 -12.33 2.18 9.45
CA ASP A 64 -13.48 3.07 9.67
C ASP A 64 -14.23 2.68 10.95
N HIS A 65 -14.35 1.39 11.26
CA HIS A 65 -14.88 0.91 12.54
C HIS A 65 -14.00 1.34 13.72
N LEU A 66 -12.67 1.25 13.61
CA LEU A 66 -11.75 1.72 14.64
C LEU A 66 -11.87 3.23 14.86
N MET A 67 -11.98 3.99 13.79
CA MET A 67 -12.13 5.44 13.85
C MET A 67 -13.45 5.84 14.52
N ALA A 68 -14.56 5.20 14.13
CA ALA A 68 -15.89 5.48 14.70
C ALA A 68 -15.97 5.19 16.21
N ASN A 69 -15.16 4.24 16.70
CA ASN A 69 -15.11 3.84 18.10
C ASN A 69 -13.91 4.43 18.88
N SER A 70 -13.20 5.42 18.32
CA SER A 70 -12.02 6.06 18.92
C SER A 70 -10.88 5.08 19.26
N LEU A 71 -10.78 3.97 18.54
CA LEU A 71 -9.77 2.92 18.72
C LEU A 71 -8.56 3.12 17.81
N LEU A 72 -8.61 4.06 16.87
CA LEU A 72 -7.52 4.28 15.91
C LEU A 72 -6.15 4.47 16.58
N PRO A 73 -6.02 5.22 17.70
CA PRO A 73 -4.73 5.37 18.37
C PRO A 73 -4.15 4.08 18.97
N ALA A 74 -5.01 3.07 19.22
CA ALA A 74 -4.54 1.77 19.70
C ALA A 74 -3.89 0.93 18.58
N GLY A 75 -4.23 1.24 17.33
CA GLY A 75 -3.72 0.58 16.14
C GLY A 75 -4.49 -0.69 15.76
N ALA A 76 -4.58 -0.91 14.45
CA ALA A 76 -5.31 -2.05 13.90
C ALA A 76 -4.70 -3.41 14.33
N ALA A 77 -3.38 -3.50 14.40
CA ALA A 77 -2.72 -4.74 14.82
C ALA A 77 -3.10 -5.15 16.25
N TRP A 78 -3.22 -4.19 17.15
CA TRP A 78 -3.63 -4.46 18.52
C TRP A 78 -5.10 -4.88 18.58
N CYS A 79 -5.99 -4.14 17.92
CA CYS A 79 -7.43 -4.44 17.93
C CYS A 79 -7.75 -5.79 17.27
N ILE A 80 -7.17 -6.05 16.11
CA ILE A 80 -7.34 -7.32 15.39
C ILE A 80 -6.70 -8.46 16.17
N GLY A 81 -5.52 -8.26 16.73
CA GLY A 81 -4.83 -9.28 17.54
C GLY A 81 -5.65 -9.70 18.76
N ASN A 82 -6.25 -8.76 19.48
CA ASN A 82 -7.19 -9.08 20.57
C ASN A 82 -8.40 -9.90 20.06
N ALA A 83 -8.97 -9.50 18.93
CA ALA A 83 -10.10 -10.21 18.34
C ALA A 83 -9.72 -11.62 17.89
N MET A 84 -8.53 -11.83 17.34
CA MET A 84 -8.01 -13.16 16.98
C MET A 84 -7.88 -14.06 18.20
N VAL A 85 -7.31 -13.54 19.29
CA VAL A 85 -7.14 -14.31 20.53
C VAL A 85 -8.49 -14.67 21.13
N GLU A 86 -9.42 -13.72 21.19
CA GLU A 86 -10.75 -13.92 21.79
C GLU A 86 -11.62 -14.87 20.98
N THR A 87 -11.62 -14.73 19.64
CA THR A 87 -12.57 -15.45 18.78
C THR A 87 -11.98 -16.71 18.11
N GLY A 88 -10.67 -16.83 18.07
CA GLY A 88 -9.97 -17.87 17.31
C GLY A 88 -10.05 -17.70 15.79
N LYS A 89 -10.62 -16.59 15.30
CA LYS A 89 -10.67 -16.26 13.87
C LYS A 89 -9.29 -15.79 13.39
N ASP A 90 -8.98 -16.00 12.12
CA ASP A 90 -7.85 -15.33 11.46
C ASP A 90 -8.19 -13.86 11.15
N PRO A 91 -7.22 -13.02 10.73
CA PRO A 91 -7.49 -11.61 10.48
C PRO A 91 -8.55 -11.36 9.41
N GLN A 92 -8.61 -12.20 8.38
CA GLN A 92 -9.63 -12.11 7.33
C GLN A 92 -11.03 -12.36 7.91
N GLY A 93 -11.19 -13.43 8.71
CA GLY A 93 -12.45 -13.73 9.38
C GLY A 93 -12.86 -12.69 10.41
N VAL A 94 -11.90 -12.02 11.07
CA VAL A 94 -12.18 -10.86 11.93
C VAL A 94 -12.74 -9.70 11.09
N ALA A 95 -12.12 -9.37 9.95
CA ALA A 95 -12.58 -8.29 9.09
C ALA A 95 -13.98 -8.55 8.49
N GLU A 96 -14.25 -9.79 8.09
CA GLU A 96 -15.57 -10.21 7.59
C GLU A 96 -16.64 -10.12 8.70
N ALA A 97 -16.31 -10.52 9.93
CA ALA A 97 -17.20 -10.42 11.07
C ALA A 97 -17.48 -8.96 11.47
N VAL A 98 -16.49 -8.05 11.34
CA VAL A 98 -16.70 -6.62 11.52
C VAL A 98 -17.61 -6.07 10.42
N ASN A 99 -17.38 -6.47 9.16
CA ASN A 99 -18.18 -6.02 8.03
C ASN A 99 -19.64 -6.46 8.14
N SER A 100 -19.90 -7.69 8.60
CA SER A 100 -21.27 -8.19 8.80
C SER A 100 -21.96 -7.64 10.04
N GLY A 101 -21.23 -6.94 10.92
CA GLY A 101 -21.73 -6.47 12.23
C GLY A 101 -21.81 -7.58 13.29
N GLU A 102 -21.30 -8.78 13.02
CA GLU A 102 -21.21 -9.88 13.98
C GLU A 102 -20.21 -9.55 15.11
N LEU A 103 -19.14 -8.82 14.78
CA LEU A 103 -18.07 -8.48 15.71
C LEU A 103 -17.91 -6.97 15.88
N ASP A 104 -17.89 -6.53 17.13
CA ASP A 104 -17.60 -5.16 17.51
C ASP A 104 -16.26 -5.10 18.26
N LEU A 105 -15.23 -4.58 17.58
CA LEU A 105 -13.88 -4.51 18.15
C LEU A 105 -13.79 -3.67 19.43
N SER A 106 -14.74 -2.76 19.65
CA SER A 106 -14.79 -1.96 20.88
C SER A 106 -15.20 -2.76 22.12
N LYS A 107 -15.75 -3.94 21.92
CA LYS A 107 -16.22 -4.83 22.99
C LYS A 107 -15.28 -6.01 23.27
N ILE A 108 -14.23 -6.13 22.49
CA ILE A 108 -13.24 -7.20 22.67
C ILE A 108 -12.38 -6.90 23.91
N PRO A 109 -12.21 -7.85 24.83
CA PRO A 109 -11.33 -7.68 25.97
C PRO A 109 -9.86 -7.54 25.55
N ALA A 110 -9.10 -6.79 26.34
CA ALA A 110 -7.67 -6.69 26.13
C ALA A 110 -6.97 -7.97 26.60
N HIS A 111 -6.14 -8.55 25.73
CA HIS A 111 -5.25 -9.66 26.02
C HIS A 111 -3.81 -9.16 26.23
N THR A 112 -2.93 -10.02 26.67
CA THR A 112 -1.53 -9.67 26.88
C THR A 112 -0.80 -9.46 25.55
N ASP A 113 0.20 -8.60 25.54
CA ASP A 113 1.06 -8.40 24.37
C ASP A 113 1.67 -9.70 23.85
N ALA A 114 1.97 -10.65 24.75
CA ALA A 114 2.54 -11.94 24.37
C ALA A 114 1.52 -12.79 23.57
N GLU A 115 0.27 -12.83 24.00
CA GLU A 115 -0.81 -13.53 23.29
C GLU A 115 -1.10 -12.90 21.95
N ILE A 116 -1.23 -11.57 21.90
CA ILE A 116 -1.45 -10.81 20.66
C ILE A 116 -0.29 -11.09 19.68
N ARG A 117 0.96 -10.94 20.11
CA ARG A 117 2.13 -11.22 19.27
C ARG A 117 2.19 -12.66 18.79
N ALA A 118 1.85 -13.62 19.63
CA ALA A 118 1.78 -15.02 19.23
C ALA A 118 0.73 -15.26 18.13
N ALA A 119 -0.41 -14.56 18.19
CA ALA A 119 -1.46 -14.68 17.20
C ALA A 119 -1.10 -14.01 15.85
N ILE A 120 -0.55 -12.79 15.87
CA ILE A 120 -0.31 -12.02 14.64
C ILE A 120 1.02 -12.36 13.94
N THR A 121 2.07 -12.78 14.67
CA THR A 121 3.40 -13.00 14.08
C THR A 121 3.41 -14.00 12.92
N PRO A 122 2.74 -15.16 12.99
CA PRO A 122 2.72 -16.11 11.87
C PRO A 122 2.11 -15.50 10.61
N VAL A 123 1.08 -14.69 10.76
CA VAL A 123 0.36 -14.05 9.64
C VAL A 123 1.23 -12.98 8.99
N VAL A 124 1.86 -12.13 9.81
CA VAL A 124 2.81 -11.11 9.33
C VAL A 124 3.96 -11.76 8.58
N ASN A 125 4.54 -12.84 9.14
CA ASN A 125 5.64 -13.56 8.48
C ASN A 125 5.22 -14.14 7.13
N ALA A 126 4.02 -14.70 7.01
CA ALA A 126 3.51 -15.21 5.73
C ALA A 126 3.38 -14.09 4.68
N THR A 127 2.93 -12.91 5.08
CA THR A 127 2.85 -11.75 4.20
C THR A 127 4.24 -11.23 3.82
N MET A 128 5.17 -11.16 4.77
CA MET A 128 6.56 -10.77 4.50
C MET A 128 7.24 -11.74 3.54
N ASP A 129 7.01 -13.05 3.68
CA ASP A 129 7.53 -14.06 2.76
C ASP A 129 6.97 -13.87 1.34
N ARG A 130 5.69 -13.52 1.20
CA ARG A 130 5.08 -13.19 -0.09
C ARG A 130 5.72 -11.96 -0.71
N ILE A 131 5.93 -10.91 0.08
CA ILE A 131 6.61 -9.68 -0.37
C ILE A 131 8.03 -10.01 -0.84
N ASN A 132 8.80 -10.75 -0.04
CA ASN A 132 10.16 -11.14 -0.36
C ASN A 132 10.26 -11.99 -1.63
N LYS A 133 9.30 -12.91 -1.86
CA LYS A 133 9.21 -13.68 -3.11
C LYS A 133 8.96 -12.77 -4.32
N ASN A 134 8.07 -11.77 -4.18
CA ASN A 134 7.82 -10.81 -5.26
C ASN A 134 9.05 -9.93 -5.55
N VAL A 135 9.76 -9.48 -4.51
CA VAL A 135 11.04 -8.75 -4.65
C VAL A 135 12.08 -9.63 -5.36
N ALA A 136 12.21 -10.88 -4.96
CA ALA A 136 13.14 -11.82 -5.60
C ALA A 136 12.79 -12.04 -7.08
N LYS A 137 11.50 -12.20 -7.41
CA LYS A 137 11.02 -12.31 -8.80
C LYS A 137 11.37 -11.07 -9.62
N ARG A 138 11.11 -9.87 -9.10
CA ARG A 138 11.49 -8.61 -9.75
C ARG A 138 12.98 -8.54 -10.00
N ASN A 139 13.79 -8.87 -9.01
CA ASN A 139 15.25 -8.83 -9.13
C ASN A 139 15.78 -9.87 -10.15
N ALA A 140 15.11 -11.02 -10.28
CA ALA A 140 15.43 -12.01 -11.30
C ALA A 140 15.18 -11.45 -12.72
N TYR A 141 14.06 -10.76 -12.93
CA TYR A 141 13.79 -10.09 -14.21
C TYR A 141 14.81 -9.00 -14.54
N LEU A 142 15.16 -8.16 -13.56
CA LEU A 142 16.20 -7.14 -13.76
C LEU A 142 17.56 -7.76 -14.11
N LYS A 143 17.89 -8.92 -13.52
CA LYS A 143 19.10 -9.65 -13.85
C LYS A 143 19.06 -10.28 -15.26
N GLU A 144 17.90 -10.77 -15.67
CA GLU A 144 17.69 -11.42 -16.98
C GLU A 144 17.67 -10.41 -18.13
N TRP A 145 16.92 -9.33 -17.96
CA TRP A 145 16.69 -8.34 -19.02
C TRP A 145 17.68 -7.18 -18.98
N GLY A 146 18.44 -7.08 -17.91
CA GLY A 146 19.35 -5.98 -17.64
C GLY A 146 18.64 -4.79 -17.00
N ASP A 147 19.48 -3.97 -16.36
CA ASP A 147 19.08 -2.67 -15.85
C ASP A 147 19.98 -1.62 -16.48
N LYS A 148 19.43 -0.52 -16.88
CA LYS A 148 20.15 0.54 -17.57
C LYS A 148 20.46 1.66 -16.58
N GLU A 149 21.63 2.24 -16.70
CA GLU A 149 21.97 3.44 -15.92
C GLU A 149 21.06 4.62 -16.32
N GLY A 150 20.48 5.26 -15.32
CA GLY A 150 19.59 6.41 -15.53
C GLY A 150 20.25 7.62 -16.19
N PRO A 151 19.46 8.60 -16.62
CA PRO A 151 18.03 8.73 -16.39
C PRO A 151 17.17 7.82 -17.27
N TYR A 152 16.10 7.27 -16.68
CA TYR A 152 15.15 6.46 -17.42
C TYR A 152 14.19 7.31 -18.24
N LEU A 153 13.85 6.83 -19.44
CA LEU A 153 12.77 7.37 -20.23
C LEU A 153 11.44 6.82 -19.70
N TYR A 154 10.71 7.69 -19.02
CA TYR A 154 9.43 7.39 -18.41
C TYR A 154 8.29 7.94 -19.29
N ILE A 155 7.34 7.10 -19.62
CA ILE A 155 6.12 7.49 -20.32
C ILE A 155 4.87 7.10 -19.51
N ILE A 156 3.82 7.87 -19.71
CA ILE A 156 2.51 7.62 -19.12
C ILE A 156 1.53 7.29 -20.24
N VAL A 157 0.78 6.21 -20.09
CA VAL A 157 -0.37 5.89 -20.93
C VAL A 157 -1.65 6.05 -20.12
N ALA A 158 -2.58 6.85 -20.62
CA ALA A 158 -3.72 7.35 -19.86
C ALA A 158 -4.90 7.71 -20.78
N THR A 159 -5.31 6.82 -21.67
CA THR A 159 -6.42 7.07 -22.59
C THR A 159 -7.79 6.93 -21.92
N GLY A 160 -7.85 6.29 -20.74
CA GLY A 160 -9.10 5.90 -20.10
C GLY A 160 -9.62 4.53 -20.55
N ASN A 161 -8.94 3.89 -21.50
CA ASN A 161 -9.28 2.57 -22.02
C ASN A 161 -8.03 1.69 -22.02
N ILE A 162 -8.02 0.63 -21.22
CA ILE A 162 -6.84 -0.24 -21.08
C ILE A 162 -6.44 -0.89 -22.40
N TYR A 163 -7.36 -1.17 -23.31
CA TYR A 163 -7.05 -1.76 -24.62
C TYR A 163 -6.25 -0.79 -25.51
N GLU A 164 -6.59 0.50 -25.48
CA GLU A 164 -5.81 1.53 -26.15
C GLU A 164 -4.49 1.78 -25.44
N ASP A 165 -4.46 1.73 -24.12
CA ASP A 165 -3.25 1.87 -23.31
C ASP A 165 -2.25 0.77 -23.64
N ILE A 166 -2.69 -0.48 -23.90
CA ILE A 166 -1.82 -1.58 -24.35
C ILE A 166 -1.13 -1.22 -25.69
N ILE A 167 -1.86 -0.66 -26.63
CA ILE A 167 -1.30 -0.26 -27.94
C ILE A 167 -0.23 0.82 -27.75
N GLN A 168 -0.53 1.84 -26.95
CA GLN A 168 0.39 2.93 -26.65
C GLN A 168 1.60 2.44 -25.84
N ALA A 169 1.40 1.58 -24.85
CA ALA A 169 2.49 1.00 -24.06
C ALA A 169 3.46 0.20 -24.94
N LYS A 170 2.93 -0.66 -25.82
CA LYS A 170 3.75 -1.40 -26.80
C LYS A 170 4.50 -0.50 -27.76
N ALA A 171 3.88 0.57 -28.22
CA ALA A 171 4.54 1.57 -29.06
C ALA A 171 5.66 2.29 -28.31
N GLY A 172 5.39 2.72 -27.06
CA GLY A 172 6.39 3.35 -26.21
C GLY A 172 7.58 2.46 -25.89
N ALA A 173 7.34 1.20 -25.58
CA ALA A 173 8.40 0.21 -25.35
C ALA A 173 9.28 0.03 -26.61
N LYS A 174 8.67 -0.06 -27.79
CA LYS A 174 9.41 -0.13 -29.08
C LYS A 174 10.21 1.13 -29.38
N GLN A 175 9.81 2.28 -28.87
CA GLN A 175 10.52 3.57 -29.01
C GLN A 175 11.62 3.74 -27.94
N GLY A 176 11.81 2.76 -27.06
CA GLY A 176 12.87 2.75 -26.06
C GLY A 176 12.48 3.32 -24.71
N ALA A 177 11.19 3.35 -24.36
CA ALA A 177 10.79 3.67 -23.00
C ALA A 177 11.30 2.61 -22.01
N ASP A 178 11.85 3.08 -20.90
CA ASP A 178 12.36 2.24 -19.82
C ASP A 178 11.27 1.95 -18.77
N ILE A 179 10.36 2.88 -18.59
CA ILE A 179 9.25 2.78 -17.62
C ILE A 179 7.96 3.20 -18.32
N ILE A 180 6.94 2.37 -18.18
CA ILE A 180 5.59 2.66 -18.65
C ILE A 180 4.65 2.68 -17.45
N ALA A 181 4.06 3.84 -17.18
CA ALA A 181 3.05 3.99 -16.15
C ALA A 181 1.66 3.98 -16.77
N VAL A 182 0.80 3.13 -16.26
CA VAL A 182 -0.61 3.09 -16.64
C VAL A 182 -1.41 3.87 -15.60
N ILE A 183 -2.09 4.92 -16.03
CA ILE A 183 -2.98 5.67 -15.14
C ILE A 183 -4.33 4.98 -15.11
N ARG A 184 -4.72 4.54 -13.94
CA ARG A 184 -5.94 3.80 -13.72
C ARG A 184 -7.18 4.69 -13.74
N THR A 185 -7.13 5.85 -13.05
CA THR A 185 -8.24 6.78 -12.92
C THR A 185 -7.75 8.12 -12.37
N THR A 186 -8.49 9.20 -12.61
CA THR A 186 -8.18 10.52 -12.05
C THR A 186 -8.18 10.54 -10.51
N GLY A 187 -8.96 9.67 -9.88
CA GLY A 187 -9.05 9.55 -8.43
C GLY A 187 -8.08 8.53 -7.81
N GLN A 188 -7.17 7.95 -8.58
CA GLN A 188 -6.30 6.86 -8.10
C GLN A 188 -5.41 7.25 -6.91
N SER A 189 -5.02 8.52 -6.78
CA SER A 189 -4.24 9.02 -5.64
C SER A 189 -4.98 8.93 -4.30
N LEU A 190 -6.31 8.77 -4.34
CA LEU A 190 -7.17 8.60 -3.17
C LEU A 190 -7.36 7.13 -2.78
N LEU A 191 -6.82 6.20 -3.57
CA LEU A 191 -6.93 4.77 -3.34
C LEU A 191 -5.71 4.25 -2.58
N ASP A 192 -5.97 3.43 -1.59
CA ASP A 192 -4.92 2.82 -0.78
C ASP A 192 -4.19 1.69 -1.51
N TYR A 193 -4.81 1.13 -2.55
CA TYR A 193 -4.23 0.04 -3.32
C TYR A 193 -4.86 -0.06 -4.73
N VAL A 194 -4.20 -0.80 -5.61
CA VAL A 194 -4.73 -1.14 -6.93
C VAL A 194 -5.53 -2.44 -6.81
N PRO A 195 -6.83 -2.46 -7.15
CA PRO A 195 -7.65 -3.67 -7.12
C PRO A 195 -7.04 -4.79 -7.96
N TYR A 196 -7.22 -6.03 -7.53
CA TYR A 196 -6.73 -7.19 -8.28
C TYR A 196 -7.62 -7.50 -9.48
N GLY A 197 -8.91 -7.60 -9.28
CA GLY A 197 -9.91 -7.94 -10.31
C GLY A 197 -10.46 -6.75 -11.08
N ALA A 198 -11.62 -6.91 -11.69
CA ALA A 198 -12.29 -5.87 -12.44
C ALA A 198 -12.52 -4.61 -11.60
N THR A 199 -12.32 -3.43 -12.21
CA THR A 199 -12.72 -2.18 -11.58
C THR A 199 -14.14 -1.82 -11.96
N THR A 200 -14.81 -1.09 -11.05
CA THR A 200 -16.07 -0.42 -11.36
C THR A 200 -15.85 0.71 -12.37
N GLU A 201 -16.88 1.07 -13.12
CA GLU A 201 -16.86 2.19 -14.07
C GLU A 201 -16.77 3.56 -13.41
N GLY A 202 -16.51 3.63 -12.10
CA GLY A 202 -16.35 4.87 -11.37
C GLY A 202 -15.06 5.63 -11.74
N PHE A 203 -15.11 6.94 -11.68
CA PHE A 203 -13.95 7.83 -11.73
C PHE A 203 -13.13 7.85 -13.02
N GLY A 204 -13.76 7.79 -14.18
CA GLY A 204 -13.09 7.99 -15.46
C GLY A 204 -12.65 6.71 -16.16
N GLY A 205 -13.08 5.56 -15.69
CA GLY A 205 -13.29 4.38 -16.52
C GLY A 205 -12.05 3.66 -17.05
N THR A 206 -10.90 3.74 -16.38
CA THR A 206 -9.80 2.85 -16.75
C THR A 206 -9.96 1.50 -16.07
N TYR A 207 -9.88 0.44 -16.84
CA TYR A 207 -9.85 -0.94 -16.34
C TYR A 207 -8.41 -1.40 -15.99
N ALA A 208 -7.53 -0.48 -15.61
CA ALA A 208 -6.16 -0.77 -15.23
C ALA A 208 -6.10 -1.36 -13.81
N THR A 209 -6.49 -2.61 -13.69
CA THR A 209 -6.32 -3.42 -12.48
C THR A 209 -4.98 -4.14 -12.51
N GLN A 210 -4.57 -4.75 -11.39
CA GLN A 210 -3.38 -5.60 -11.37
C GLN A 210 -3.49 -6.73 -12.40
N GLU A 211 -4.65 -7.36 -12.51
CA GLU A 211 -4.91 -8.45 -13.45
C GLU A 211 -4.75 -7.97 -14.90
N ASN A 212 -5.41 -6.88 -15.28
CA ASN A 212 -5.33 -6.33 -16.63
C ASN A 212 -3.93 -5.79 -16.98
N CYS A 213 -3.17 -5.29 -16.01
CA CYS A 213 -1.80 -4.87 -16.26
C CYS A 213 -0.82 -6.04 -16.43
N VAL A 214 -1.13 -7.20 -15.87
CA VAL A 214 -0.33 -8.43 -16.03
C VAL A 214 -0.63 -9.14 -17.33
N ALA A 215 -1.90 -9.17 -17.76
CA ALA A 215 -2.32 -9.79 -19.02
C ALA A 215 -1.86 -9.01 -20.26
#